data_692d3d4754a130ac62a2088d1bbab307
#
_entry.id   692d3d4754a130ac62a2088d1bbab307
#
_cell.length_a   1.000
_cell.length_b   1.000
_cell.length_c   1.000
_cell.angle_alpha   90.00
_cell.angle_beta   90.00
_cell.angle_gamma   90.00
#
_symmetry.space_group_name_H-M   'P 1'
#
loop_
_entity.id
_entity.type
_entity.pdbx_description
1 polymer ?
#
loop_
_entity_poly.entity_id
_entity_poly.type
_entity_poly.pdbx_seq_one_letter_code
_entity_poly.pdbx_strand_id
1 'polypeptide(L)'
;MMLSLHTGSINGKAALSKPLYITAIIEAIEWDALTENEIMLSNVFIRRRFGQLYEQVNENRKGYEISFFVRPFFHLGSSSFYHLIWRNKVESPNNSETPSAKYIREHLLFAKLDDELWELLRMQKAGNI
;
A
#
# COMPACT_ATOMS: atom_id res chain seq x y z
N MET A 1 -13.51 0.92 12.67
CA MET A 1 -12.69 -0.17 13.02
C MET A 1 -11.25 0.23 13.02
N MET A 2 -10.52 -0.31 13.90
CA MET A 2 -9.19 0.13 14.05
C MET A 2 -8.22 -0.94 13.71
N LEU A 3 -7.30 -0.63 12.84
CA LEU A 3 -6.25 -1.56 12.55
C LEU A 3 -5.20 -1.45 13.62
N SER A 4 -4.73 -2.57 14.08
CA SER A 4 -3.78 -2.60 15.15
C SER A 4 -2.37 -2.50 14.64
N LEU A 5 -2.09 -1.55 13.82
CA LEU A 5 -0.75 -1.41 13.31
C LEU A 5 0.12 -0.70 14.31
N HIS A 6 1.32 -1.18 14.44
CA HIS A 6 2.27 -0.54 15.30
C HIS A 6 2.85 0.65 14.54
N THR A 7 2.54 1.84 14.96
CA THR A 7 2.94 3.00 14.22
C THR A 7 4.22 3.62 14.69
N GLY A 8 4.81 3.14 15.72
CA GLY A 8 6.09 3.64 16.19
C GLY A 8 6.05 4.98 16.71
N SER A 9 5.36 5.63 16.63
CA SER A 9 5.36 6.68 17.34
C SER A 9 5.66 7.93 17.27
N ILE A 10 6.62 8.18 17.22
CA ILE A 10 7.06 9.36 17.51
C ILE A 10 6.61 10.43 16.70
N ASN A 11 6.80 10.44 15.48
CA ASN A 11 6.41 11.45 14.65
C ASN A 11 5.16 11.09 14.10
N GLY A 12 4.08 11.08 14.70
CA GLY A 12 2.83 10.57 14.30
C GLY A 12 2.49 10.68 12.85
N LYS A 13 2.87 11.76 12.20
CA LYS A 13 2.49 11.96 10.81
C LYS A 13 3.13 10.95 9.88
N ALA A 14 4.41 10.74 10.02
CA ALA A 14 5.08 9.76 9.19
C ALA A 14 4.59 8.36 9.48
N ALA A 15 4.27 8.08 10.73
CA ALA A 15 3.84 6.76 11.14
C ALA A 15 2.46 6.40 10.60
N LEU A 16 1.71 7.37 10.08
CA LEU A 16 0.38 7.09 9.54
C LEU A 16 0.41 6.60 8.11
N SER A 17 1.57 6.59 7.46
CA SER A 17 1.64 6.21 6.05
C SER A 17 1.09 4.83 5.77
N LYS A 18 1.43 3.84 6.58
CA LYS A 18 0.95 2.48 6.34
C LYS A 18 -0.57 2.36 6.52
N PRO A 19 -1.16 2.88 7.61
CA PRO A 19 -2.61 2.80 7.74
C PRO A 19 -3.35 3.53 6.63
N LEU A 20 -2.82 4.66 6.17
CA LEU A 20 -3.47 5.41 5.11
C LEU A 20 -3.38 4.65 3.79
N TYR A 21 -2.26 3.98 3.54
CA TYR A 21 -2.10 3.18 2.34
C TYR A 21 -3.08 2.00 2.36
N ILE A 22 -3.21 1.34 3.51
CA ILE A 22 -4.15 0.23 3.63
C ILE A 22 -5.57 0.71 3.38
N THR A 23 -5.92 1.88 3.92
CA THR A 23 -7.24 2.46 3.69
C THR A 23 -7.48 2.68 2.20
N ALA A 24 -6.47 3.19 1.50
CA ALA A 24 -6.61 3.43 0.06
C ALA A 24 -6.82 2.12 -0.70
N ILE A 25 -6.15 1.04 -0.28
CA ILE A 25 -6.34 -0.25 -0.92
C ILE A 25 -7.77 -0.75 -0.70
N ILE A 26 -8.26 -0.66 0.53
CA ILE A 26 -9.61 -1.12 0.84
C ILE A 26 -10.64 -0.34 0.03
N GLU A 27 -10.46 0.97 -0.07
CA GLU A 27 -11.37 1.78 -0.86
C GLU A 27 -11.30 1.43 -2.34
N ALA A 28 -10.10 1.09 -2.84
CA ALA A 28 -9.97 0.69 -4.23
C ALA A 28 -10.77 -0.57 -4.50
N ILE A 29 -10.80 -1.50 -3.56
CA ILE A 29 -11.59 -2.70 -3.71
C ILE A 29 -13.07 -2.36 -3.67
N GLU A 30 -13.47 -1.51 -2.74
CA GLU A 30 -14.87 -1.13 -2.59
C GLU A 30 -15.41 -0.41 -3.81
N TRP A 31 -14.56 0.37 -4.50
CA TRP A 31 -14.99 1.15 -5.63
C TRP A 31 -14.70 0.47 -6.96
N ASP A 32 -14.28 -0.80 -6.92
CA ASP A 32 -13.95 -1.56 -8.11
C ASP A 32 -12.80 -0.95 -8.91
N ALA A 33 -11.96 -0.19 -8.24
CA ALA A 33 -10.75 0.32 -8.87
C ALA A 33 -9.63 -0.72 -8.81
N LEU A 34 -9.78 -1.73 -7.96
CA LEU A 34 -8.85 -2.83 -7.87
C LEU A 34 -9.67 -4.11 -7.91
N THR A 35 -9.66 -4.80 -9.04
CA THR A 35 -10.49 -5.98 -9.22
C THR A 35 -9.69 -7.28 -9.20
N GLU A 36 -8.36 -7.18 -9.20
CA GLU A 36 -7.49 -8.32 -9.12
C GLU A 36 -6.53 -8.08 -7.96
N ASN A 37 -6.07 -9.14 -7.35
CA ASN A 37 -5.16 -9.00 -6.21
C ASN A 37 -3.74 -8.73 -6.71
N GLU A 38 -3.59 -7.65 -7.45
CA GLU A 38 -2.32 -7.23 -8.03
C GLU A 38 -2.26 -5.72 -7.95
N ILE A 39 -1.40 -5.21 -7.09
CA ILE A 39 -1.29 -3.79 -6.87
C ILE A 39 0.01 -3.31 -7.51
N MET A 40 -0.13 -2.48 -8.53
CA MET A 40 1.03 -1.92 -9.21
C MET A 40 1.42 -0.61 -8.56
N LEU A 41 2.70 -0.31 -8.57
CA LEU A 41 3.14 0.99 -8.07
C LEU A 41 2.49 2.13 -8.84
N SER A 42 2.14 1.86 -10.10
CA SER A 42 1.53 2.86 -10.96
C SER A 42 0.01 2.97 -10.81
N ASN A 43 -0.58 2.24 -9.87
CA ASN A 43 -2.03 2.29 -9.71
C ASN A 43 -2.46 3.71 -9.35
N VAL A 44 -3.17 4.36 -10.26
CA VAL A 44 -3.51 5.76 -10.10
C VAL A 44 -4.51 6.00 -8.99
N PHE A 45 -5.51 5.13 -8.87
CA PHE A 45 -6.54 5.32 -7.84
C PHE A 45 -5.93 5.24 -6.45
N ILE A 46 -5.14 4.21 -6.20
CA ILE A 46 -4.59 3.99 -4.87
C ILE A 46 -3.62 5.11 -4.52
N ARG A 47 -2.76 5.49 -5.48
CA ARG A 47 -1.79 6.54 -5.22
C ARG A 47 -2.47 7.87 -4.96
N ARG A 48 -3.48 8.21 -5.76
CA ARG A 48 -4.18 9.46 -5.59
C ARG A 48 -4.95 9.48 -4.28
N ARG A 49 -5.61 8.37 -3.96
CA ARG A 49 -6.39 8.32 -2.72
C ARG A 49 -5.49 8.39 -1.50
N PHE A 50 -4.35 7.72 -1.56
CA PHE A 50 -3.37 7.82 -0.49
C PHE A 50 -2.94 9.27 -0.30
N GLY A 51 -2.66 9.97 -1.39
CA GLY A 51 -2.25 11.37 -1.31
C GLY A 51 -3.31 12.24 -0.67
N GLN A 52 -4.58 12.02 -1.02
CA GLN A 52 -5.67 12.78 -0.44
C GLN A 52 -5.79 12.53 1.05
N LEU A 53 -5.70 11.27 1.46
CA LEU A 53 -5.81 10.94 2.88
C LEU A 53 -4.63 11.50 3.66
N TYR A 54 -3.44 11.43 3.08
CA TYR A 54 -2.26 11.93 3.75
C TYR A 54 -2.35 13.45 3.94
N GLU A 55 -2.84 14.14 2.93
CA GLU A 55 -2.98 15.58 3.01
C GLU A 55 -3.98 15.98 4.08
N GLN A 56 -5.05 15.20 4.25
CA GLN A 56 -6.05 15.52 5.25
C GLN A 56 -5.48 15.49 6.67
N VAL A 57 -4.57 14.59 6.94
CA VAL A 57 -4.03 14.49 8.29
C VAL A 57 -2.78 15.29 8.50
N ASN A 58 -2.07 15.66 7.43
CA ASN A 58 -0.80 16.35 7.56
C ASN A 58 -0.76 17.74 6.98
N GLU A 59 -1.74 18.12 6.21
CA GLU A 59 -1.75 19.39 5.51
C GLU A 59 -0.48 19.52 4.67
N ASN A 60 -0.06 18.40 4.07
CA ASN A 60 1.20 18.32 3.37
C ASN A 60 0.95 17.57 2.08
N ARG A 61 1.40 18.10 0.98
CA ARG A 61 1.12 17.49 -0.30
C ARG A 61 2.10 16.45 -0.78
N LYS A 62 3.05 16.11 0.05
CA LYS A 62 4.03 15.10 -0.35
C LYS A 62 3.41 13.74 -0.61
N GLY A 63 2.22 13.49 -0.06
CA GLY A 63 1.56 12.22 -0.31
C GLY A 63 1.23 11.96 -1.77
N TYR A 64 1.22 13.03 -2.58
CA TYR A 64 0.95 12.86 -4.01
C TYR A 64 2.20 12.50 -4.80
N GLU A 65 3.37 12.67 -4.21
CA GLU A 65 4.62 12.41 -4.91
C GLU A 65 4.91 10.93 -4.92
N ILE A 66 5.33 10.42 -6.07
CA ILE A 66 5.60 8.99 -6.20
C ILE A 66 6.69 8.54 -5.23
N SER A 67 7.70 9.37 -5.01
CA SER A 67 8.79 8.99 -4.12
C SER A 67 8.29 8.80 -2.69
N PHE A 68 7.28 9.54 -2.28
CA PHE A 68 6.73 9.40 -0.95
C PHE A 68 5.80 8.21 -0.86
N PHE A 69 5.05 7.93 -1.93
CA PHE A 69 4.16 6.79 -1.97
C PHE A 69 4.92 5.47 -1.95
N VAL A 70 6.13 5.46 -2.48
CA VAL A 70 6.95 4.27 -2.52
C VAL A 70 7.19 3.71 -1.12
N ARG A 71 7.28 4.58 -0.12
CA ARG A 71 7.58 4.14 1.23
C ARG A 71 6.57 3.14 1.78
N PRO A 72 5.29 3.49 1.90
CA PRO A 72 4.34 2.50 2.42
C PRO A 72 4.16 1.34 1.45
N PHE A 73 4.23 1.60 0.14
CA PHE A 73 4.09 0.55 -0.86
C PHE A 73 5.13 -0.55 -0.64
N PHE A 74 6.38 -0.17 -0.40
CA PHE A 74 7.44 -1.14 -0.22
C PHE A 74 7.48 -1.70 1.21
N HIS A 75 7.43 -0.83 2.20
CA HIS A 75 7.67 -1.25 3.57
C HIS A 75 6.53 -2.04 4.19
N LEU A 76 5.32 -1.96 3.62
CA LEU A 76 4.25 -2.78 4.09
C LEU A 76 4.55 -4.26 3.81
N GLY A 77 5.51 -4.53 2.93
CA GLY A 77 5.92 -5.89 2.63
C GLY A 77 6.47 -6.66 3.83
N SER A 78 6.77 -5.97 4.93
CA SER A 78 7.21 -6.66 6.14
C SER A 78 6.03 -7.23 6.93
N SER A 79 4.80 -6.89 6.54
CA SER A 79 3.61 -7.40 7.21
C SER A 79 3.24 -8.75 6.65
N SER A 80 2.60 -9.58 7.46
CA SER A 80 2.23 -10.92 7.01
C SER A 80 1.10 -10.95 6.01
N PHE A 81 0.34 -9.86 5.89
CA PHE A 81 -0.82 -9.85 5.01
C PHE A 81 -0.59 -9.17 3.66
N TYR A 82 0.63 -8.73 3.37
CA TYR A 82 0.91 -7.98 2.15
C TYR A 82 2.25 -8.48 1.62
N HIS A 83 2.30 -8.81 0.34
CA HIS A 83 3.46 -9.47 -0.24
C HIS A 83 3.95 -8.74 -1.48
N LEU A 84 5.25 -8.58 -1.58
CA LEU A 84 5.87 -8.02 -2.77
C LEU A 84 6.32 -9.17 -3.66
N ILE A 85 5.88 -9.18 -4.88
CA ILE A 85 6.19 -10.26 -5.81
C ILE A 85 7.22 -9.76 -6.81
N TRP A 86 8.45 -10.19 -6.63
CA TRP A 86 9.57 -9.76 -7.45
C TRP A 86 9.72 -10.67 -8.67
N ARG A 87 10.36 -10.15 -9.70
CA ARG A 87 10.57 -10.94 -10.92
C ARG A 87 11.38 -12.18 -10.63
N ASN A 88 12.38 -12.03 -9.76
CA ASN A 88 13.08 -13.20 -9.27
C ASN A 88 13.67 -12.84 -7.91
N LYS A 89 14.10 -13.88 -7.20
CA LYS A 89 14.51 -13.69 -5.82
C LYS A 89 15.72 -12.80 -5.63
N VAL A 90 16.61 -12.82 -6.59
CA VAL A 90 17.84 -12.06 -6.42
C VAL A 90 17.61 -10.57 -6.57
N GLU A 91 16.44 -10.17 -7.06
CA GLU A 91 16.14 -8.76 -7.24
C GLU A 91 15.54 -8.13 -6.00
N SER A 92 15.19 -8.91 -5.02
CA SER A 92 14.60 -8.37 -3.80
C SER A 92 15.64 -7.53 -3.06
N PRO A 93 15.36 -6.26 -2.82
CA PRO A 93 16.35 -5.40 -2.18
C PRO A 93 16.41 -5.63 -0.68
N ASN A 94 17.47 -5.07 -0.09
CA ASN A 94 17.63 -5.13 1.34
C ASN A 94 16.51 -4.31 1.97
N ASN A 95 15.94 -4.81 3.05
CA ASN A 95 14.82 -4.16 3.70
C ASN A 95 15.16 -2.89 4.45
N SER A 96 16.41 -2.59 4.65
CA SER A 96 16.76 -1.45 5.48
C SER A 96 16.59 -0.11 4.79
N GLU A 97 16.44 -0.10 3.49
CA GLU A 97 16.31 1.14 2.75
C GLU A 97 15.17 1.06 1.77
N THR A 98 14.59 2.21 1.46
CA THR A 98 13.51 2.27 0.48
C THR A 98 14.11 2.33 -0.92
N PRO A 99 13.80 1.38 -1.79
CA PRO A 99 14.31 1.46 -3.15
C PRO A 99 13.61 2.57 -3.93
N SER A 100 14.19 2.97 -5.04
CA SER A 100 13.58 4.01 -5.84
C SER A 100 12.36 3.48 -6.58
N ALA A 101 11.51 4.40 -7.01
CA ALA A 101 10.35 4.01 -7.82
C ALA A 101 10.81 3.33 -9.11
N LYS A 102 11.92 3.79 -9.69
CA LYS A 102 12.43 3.19 -10.91
C LYS A 102 12.81 1.75 -10.68
N TYR A 103 13.52 1.47 -9.57
CA TYR A 103 13.92 0.10 -9.25
C TYR A 103 12.71 -0.79 -9.11
N ILE A 104 11.69 -0.32 -8.39
CA ILE A 104 10.49 -1.11 -8.18
C ILE A 104 9.79 -1.38 -9.51
N ARG A 105 9.65 -0.36 -10.35
CA ARG A 105 8.97 -0.55 -11.63
C ARG A 105 9.71 -1.58 -12.51
N GLU A 106 11.02 -1.62 -12.41
CA GLU A 106 11.79 -2.51 -13.26
C GLU A 106 11.86 -3.94 -12.75
N HIS A 107 11.78 -4.11 -11.44
CA HIS A 107 12.06 -5.42 -10.85
C HIS A 107 10.91 -6.06 -10.11
N LEU A 108 9.85 -5.33 -9.83
CA LEU A 108 8.71 -5.88 -9.12
C LEU A 108 7.57 -6.19 -10.09
N LEU A 109 6.97 -7.35 -9.96
CA LEU A 109 5.79 -7.65 -10.77
C LEU A 109 4.58 -6.91 -10.21
N PHE A 110 4.30 -7.07 -8.93
CA PHE A 110 3.21 -6.36 -8.27
C PHE A 110 3.26 -6.67 -6.78
N ALA A 111 2.47 -5.95 -6.01
CA ALA A 111 2.24 -6.28 -4.62
C ALA A 111 0.86 -6.92 -4.52
N LYS A 112 0.61 -7.69 -3.48
CA LYS A 112 -0.69 -8.32 -3.31
C LYS A 112 -1.00 -8.49 -1.84
N LEU A 113 -2.28 -8.61 -1.54
CA LEU A 113 -2.71 -8.95 -0.20
C LEU A 113 -2.68 -10.46 -0.04
N ASP A 114 -2.57 -10.92 1.20
CA ASP A 114 -2.70 -12.34 1.47
C ASP A 114 -4.02 -12.81 0.88
N ASP A 115 -4.06 -14.00 0.33
CA ASP A 115 -5.22 -14.46 -0.42
C ASP A 115 -6.49 -14.50 0.44
N GLU A 116 -6.37 -14.90 1.70
CA GLU A 116 -7.53 -14.94 2.56
C GLU A 116 -8.07 -13.56 2.85
N LEU A 117 -7.20 -12.59 3.04
CA LEU A 117 -7.64 -11.23 3.29
C LEU A 117 -8.30 -10.66 2.04
N TRP A 118 -7.74 -10.93 0.87
CA TRP A 118 -8.31 -10.44 -0.38
C TRP A 118 -9.74 -10.96 -0.54
N GLU A 119 -9.93 -12.26 -0.31
CA GLU A 119 -11.26 -12.85 -0.45
C GLU A 119 -12.24 -12.26 0.54
N LEU A 120 -11.79 -12.05 1.77
CA LEU A 120 -12.65 -11.48 2.78
C LEU A 120 -13.12 -10.08 2.41
N LEU A 121 -12.21 -9.26 1.92
CA LEU A 121 -12.57 -7.90 1.53
C LEU A 121 -13.50 -7.89 0.33
N ARG A 122 -13.32 -8.82 -0.59
CA ARG A 122 -14.21 -8.92 -1.74
C ARG A 122 -15.61 -9.36 -1.31
N MET A 123 -15.69 -10.24 -0.34
CA MET A 123 -16.99 -10.69 0.16
C MET A 123 -17.73 -9.55 0.85
N GLN A 124 -17.01 -8.73 1.61
CA GLN A 124 -17.65 -7.60 2.26
C GLN A 124 -18.13 -6.60 1.23
N LYS A 125 -17.35 -6.39 0.18
CA LYS A 125 -17.72 -5.46 -0.87
C LYS A 125 -19.00 -5.93 -1.55
N ALA A 126 -19.20 -7.22 -1.67
CA ALA A 126 -20.38 -7.75 -2.31
C ALA A 126 -21.64 -7.61 -1.46
N GLY A 127 -21.50 -7.12 -0.22
CA GLY A 127 -22.66 -6.86 0.60
C GLY A 127 -23.27 -8.08 1.20
N ASN A 128 -22.53 -9.14 1.31
CA ASN A 128 -23.08 -10.37 1.82
C ASN A 128 -22.96 -10.50 3.31
N ILE A 129 -22.68 -9.44 3.97
CA ILE A 129 -22.46 -9.50 5.42
C ILE A 129 -23.64 -8.97 6.16
#